data_4c8c56b9207df320b2ced941667681e9
#
_entry.id   4c8c56b9207df320b2ced941667681e9
#
_cell.length_a   1.000
_cell.length_b   1.000
_cell.length_c   1.000
_cell.angle_alpha   90.00
_cell.angle_beta   90.00
_cell.angle_gamma   90.00
#
_symmetry.space_group_name_H-M   'P 1'
#
loop_
_entity.id
_entity.type
_entity.pdbx_description
1 polymer ?
#
loop_
_entity_poly.entity_id
_entity_poly.type
_entity_poly.pdbx_seq_one_letter_code
_entity_poly.pdbx_strand_id
1 'polypeptide(L)'
;MMKILKSLAIVIAIAAIAGGASYSFFSDTEMSAGNMFTAGVINLKIDNSSYAIDSVIPGFDDPVGDLVASPHNTWSYDNLTDQLFFNFEDLKPGDIGEDTIGLQVSSNDAWACMKVDITDTPENDLIDPEAEAGDKTEKNGELQDELSFAFWADDGDNVYEDEEVTLDDGNPGIFLEGKAADIFKNKFITLADSMADVWPGGNGRPIIAGENYYIAKVWCFGKLTPAPVSSGDGDPLHRGTGFLCDGDSVSSASQTDGIKADVTFYSEQARNNPHFVCNQQECLADTVYTSEVESNVQGTLNDGTPVIDPDRTDPSEANGPPDWVSGTGTNFYSLGKGGTVTLKFADVVGNGNGNDLAVYEATNGRDSYPLESADVEVSLNGKAWYPVGIATSEPGGDGVSYFDISSTPLSMFKYVRLTDSTDFSLHNSISDGFDLDAVGGVYGECE
;
A
#
# COMPACT_ATOMS: atom_id res chain seq x y z
N MET A 1 31.65 23.91 -41.62
CA MET A 1 30.41 23.99 -40.86
C MET A 1 29.74 22.62 -40.64
N MET A 2 29.56 21.76 -41.64
CA MET A 2 28.85 20.47 -41.49
C MET A 2 29.53 19.44 -40.57
N LYS A 3 30.84 19.49 -40.37
CA LYS A 3 31.59 18.57 -39.44
C LYS A 3 31.39 19.00 -37.96
N ILE A 4 31.27 20.30 -37.68
CA ILE A 4 31.06 20.85 -36.34
C ILE A 4 29.61 20.61 -35.89
N LEU A 5 28.62 20.68 -36.81
CA LEU A 5 27.24 20.35 -36.49
C LEU A 5 27.06 18.86 -36.13
N LYS A 6 27.78 17.96 -36.83
CA LYS A 6 27.71 16.52 -36.52
C LYS A 6 28.31 16.17 -35.14
N SER A 7 29.43 16.79 -34.77
CA SER A 7 30.02 16.59 -33.46
C SER A 7 29.22 17.20 -32.33
N LEU A 8 28.54 18.34 -32.58
CA LEU A 8 27.63 18.93 -31.60
C LEU A 8 26.36 18.07 -31.38
N ALA A 9 25.80 17.51 -32.45
CA ALA A 9 24.66 16.58 -32.35
C ALA A 9 24.98 15.29 -31.57
N ILE A 10 26.21 14.75 -31.73
CA ILE A 10 26.67 13.58 -30.97
C ILE A 10 26.88 13.93 -29.49
N VAL A 11 27.42 15.09 -29.17
CA VAL A 11 27.61 15.54 -27.79
C VAL A 11 26.26 15.80 -27.10
N ILE A 12 25.28 16.35 -27.81
CA ILE A 12 23.91 16.55 -27.28
C ILE A 12 23.21 15.20 -27.07
N ALA A 13 23.37 14.23 -27.99
CA ALA A 13 22.81 12.88 -27.82
C ALA A 13 23.43 12.13 -26.65
N ILE A 14 24.74 12.26 -26.43
CA ILE A 14 25.43 11.66 -25.27
C ILE A 14 25.05 12.38 -23.97
N ALA A 15 24.85 13.69 -24.01
CA ALA A 15 24.38 14.45 -22.83
C ALA A 15 22.91 14.16 -22.50
N ALA A 16 22.06 13.89 -23.49
CA ALA A 16 20.68 13.45 -23.30
C ALA A 16 20.58 12.03 -22.72
N ILE A 17 21.51 11.14 -23.12
CA ILE A 17 21.63 9.78 -22.54
C ILE A 17 22.25 9.82 -21.13
N ALA A 18 23.11 10.78 -20.84
CA ALA A 18 23.70 10.95 -19.51
C ALA A 18 22.85 11.79 -18.55
N GLY A 19 21.87 12.57 -19.07
CA GLY A 19 20.92 13.35 -18.28
C GLY A 19 19.61 12.61 -17.97
N GLY A 20 19.33 11.54 -18.71
CA GLY A 20 18.33 10.53 -18.34
C GLY A 20 19.03 9.50 -17.46
N ALA A 21 19.35 9.86 -16.22
CA ALA A 21 19.67 8.86 -15.22
C ALA A 21 18.38 8.08 -14.97
N SER A 22 18.14 7.05 -15.78
CA SER A 22 17.25 5.98 -15.37
C SER A 22 17.83 5.43 -14.07
N TYR A 23 17.17 5.72 -12.97
CA TYR A 23 17.38 5.01 -11.73
C TYR A 23 16.90 3.58 -11.98
N SER A 24 17.79 2.74 -12.48
CA SER A 24 17.53 1.32 -12.58
C SER A 24 17.74 0.73 -11.20
N PHE A 25 16.67 0.55 -10.45
CA PHE A 25 16.72 -0.26 -9.25
C PHE A 25 16.75 -1.73 -9.67
N PHE A 26 17.55 -2.51 -8.97
CA PHE A 26 17.55 -3.94 -9.14
C PHE A 26 16.46 -4.52 -8.23
N SER A 27 15.52 -5.26 -8.81
CA SER A 27 14.45 -5.94 -8.08
C SER A 27 14.52 -7.44 -8.31
N ASP A 28 14.10 -8.21 -7.34
CA ASP A 28 13.92 -9.65 -7.44
C ASP A 28 12.54 -10.01 -6.88
N THR A 29 11.81 -10.85 -7.61
CA THR A 29 10.47 -11.29 -7.25
C THR A 29 10.46 -12.81 -7.21
N GLU A 30 10.15 -13.38 -6.04
CA GLU A 30 10.00 -14.81 -5.85
C GLU A 30 8.52 -15.16 -5.70
N MET A 31 8.02 -16.04 -6.57
CA MET A 31 6.63 -16.50 -6.58
C MET A 31 6.55 -18.03 -6.49
N SER A 32 5.60 -18.54 -5.76
CA SER A 32 5.31 -19.97 -5.69
C SER A 32 4.31 -20.49 -6.74
N ALA A 33 3.97 -19.67 -7.74
CA ALA A 33 3.20 -20.10 -8.92
C ALA A 33 3.48 -19.17 -10.12
N GLY A 34 4.11 -19.68 -11.18
CA GLY A 34 4.30 -18.97 -12.47
C GLY A 34 5.46 -17.97 -12.51
N ASN A 35 6.60 -18.41 -13.03
CA ASN A 35 7.89 -17.71 -13.04
C ASN A 35 7.90 -16.38 -13.79
N MET A 36 8.44 -15.31 -13.16
CA MET A 36 9.04 -14.19 -13.87
C MET A 36 10.41 -13.86 -13.24
N PHE A 37 11.47 -13.86 -14.06
CA PHE A 37 12.79 -13.40 -13.65
C PHE A 37 13.04 -12.01 -14.23
N THR A 38 13.34 -11.06 -13.36
CA THR A 38 13.92 -9.78 -13.81
C THR A 38 15.35 -9.70 -13.29
N ALA A 39 16.32 -9.54 -14.20
CA ALA A 39 17.72 -9.59 -13.86
C ALA A 39 18.19 -8.35 -13.10
N GLY A 40 18.41 -8.49 -11.82
CA GLY A 40 19.07 -7.52 -10.94
C GLY A 40 19.96 -8.24 -9.94
N VAL A 41 20.91 -7.55 -9.33
CA VAL A 41 21.90 -8.16 -8.42
C VAL A 41 21.38 -8.23 -6.97
N ILE A 42 20.08 -8.36 -6.76
CA ILE A 42 19.51 -8.81 -5.50
C ILE A 42 19.08 -10.25 -5.72
N ASN A 43 19.46 -11.10 -4.79
CA ASN A 43 19.04 -12.47 -4.77
C ASN A 43 18.36 -12.71 -3.42
N LEU A 44 17.04 -12.62 -3.42
CA LEU A 44 16.19 -12.98 -2.30
C LEU A 44 16.06 -14.49 -2.29
N LYS A 45 16.30 -15.09 -1.17
CA LYS A 45 16.06 -16.52 -0.90
C LYS A 45 15.09 -16.67 0.23
N ILE A 46 14.22 -17.66 0.08
CA ILE A 46 13.16 -17.96 1.04
C ILE A 46 13.38 -19.39 1.54
N ASP A 47 13.23 -19.61 2.83
CA ASP A 47 13.01 -20.93 3.39
C ASP A 47 11.63 -21.01 4.05
N ASN A 48 11.22 -22.18 4.41
CA ASN A 48 9.98 -22.42 5.14
C ASN A 48 10.12 -23.63 6.06
N SER A 49 9.69 -23.50 7.29
CA SER A 49 9.52 -24.57 8.25
C SER A 49 8.05 -24.64 8.64
N SER A 50 7.38 -25.74 8.31
CA SER A 50 5.92 -25.86 8.44
C SER A 50 5.52 -26.98 9.38
N TYR A 51 4.48 -26.69 10.15
CA TYR A 51 3.81 -27.63 11.04
C TYR A 51 2.29 -27.54 10.82
N ALA A 52 1.61 -28.67 10.89
CA ALA A 52 0.15 -28.71 10.81
C ALA A 52 -0.38 -29.94 11.55
N ILE A 53 -1.69 -29.98 11.77
CA ILE A 53 -2.37 -31.20 12.22
C ILE A 53 -2.13 -32.26 11.18
N ASP A 54 -1.69 -33.48 11.61
CA ASP A 54 -1.28 -34.57 10.72
C ASP A 54 -2.38 -35.01 9.75
N SER A 55 -3.64 -35.01 10.21
CA SER A 55 -4.80 -35.42 9.42
C SER A 55 -5.04 -34.59 8.14
N VAL A 56 -4.47 -33.37 8.06
CA VAL A 56 -4.63 -32.48 6.87
C VAL A 56 -3.42 -32.54 5.93
N ILE A 57 -2.33 -33.17 6.33
CA ILE A 57 -1.11 -33.31 5.52
C ILE A 57 -1.25 -34.46 4.54
N PRO A 58 -1.17 -34.26 3.22
CA PRO A 58 -1.29 -35.33 2.24
C PRO A 58 -0.32 -36.48 2.51
N GLY A 59 -0.86 -37.69 2.61
CA GLY A 59 -0.08 -38.92 2.84
C GLY A 59 0.16 -39.29 4.32
N PHE A 60 -0.43 -38.53 5.25
CA PHE A 60 -0.54 -38.96 6.66
C PHE A 60 -1.94 -39.54 6.90
N ASP A 61 -2.01 -40.71 7.49
CA ASP A 61 -3.27 -41.44 7.76
C ASP A 61 -3.61 -41.50 9.27
N ASP A 62 -3.17 -40.55 10.07
CA ASP A 62 -3.50 -40.50 11.49
C ASP A 62 -4.83 -39.78 11.74
N PRO A 63 -5.84 -40.42 12.32
CA PRO A 63 -7.15 -39.82 12.56
C PRO A 63 -7.22 -38.93 13.82
N VAL A 64 -6.13 -38.81 14.58
CA VAL A 64 -6.17 -38.16 15.91
C VAL A 64 -5.94 -36.64 15.83
N GLY A 65 -5.25 -36.16 14.81
CA GLY A 65 -5.01 -34.76 14.61
C GLY A 65 -3.98 -34.16 15.58
N ASP A 66 -2.81 -34.78 15.71
CA ASP A 66 -1.68 -34.23 16.44
C ASP A 66 -0.89 -33.24 15.56
N LEU A 67 -0.37 -32.16 16.16
CA LEU A 67 0.53 -31.26 15.47
C LEU A 67 1.84 -31.97 15.13
N VAL A 68 2.23 -31.96 13.87
CA VAL A 68 3.45 -32.59 13.37
C VAL A 68 4.15 -31.70 12.34
N ALA A 69 5.42 -31.92 12.08
CA ALA A 69 6.13 -31.26 11.01
C ALA A 69 5.55 -31.62 9.62
N SER A 70 5.35 -30.65 8.75
CA SER A 70 4.87 -30.81 7.38
C SER A 70 6.04 -30.85 6.40
N PRO A 71 6.53 -32.04 5.98
CA PRO A 71 7.72 -32.14 5.14
C PRO A 71 7.50 -31.65 3.70
N HIS A 72 6.26 -31.60 3.23
CA HIS A 72 5.90 -31.15 1.90
C HIS A 72 5.90 -29.60 1.78
N ASN A 73 5.80 -28.92 2.92
CA ASN A 73 5.80 -27.48 3.02
C ASN A 73 7.06 -26.93 3.72
N THR A 74 8.10 -27.78 3.89
CA THR A 74 9.37 -27.41 4.55
C THR A 74 10.52 -27.53 3.56
N TRP A 75 11.30 -26.45 3.41
CA TRP A 75 12.51 -26.38 2.58
C TRP A 75 13.51 -25.37 3.12
N SER A 76 14.79 -25.52 2.77
CA SER A 76 15.86 -24.57 3.11
C SER A 76 15.97 -23.47 2.06
N TYR A 77 16.67 -22.37 2.41
CA TYR A 77 16.85 -21.19 1.56
C TYR A 77 17.14 -21.50 0.10
N ASP A 78 16.18 -21.18 -0.75
CA ASP A 78 16.30 -21.29 -2.21
C ASP A 78 15.40 -20.26 -2.90
N ASN A 79 15.51 -20.16 -4.24
CA ASN A 79 14.58 -19.41 -5.06
C ASN A 79 13.25 -20.13 -5.14
N LEU A 80 12.13 -19.41 -5.04
CA LEU A 80 10.82 -20.02 -5.18
C LEU A 80 10.55 -20.38 -6.65
N THR A 81 10.22 -21.65 -6.87
CA THR A 81 9.88 -22.18 -8.20
C THR A 81 8.57 -22.97 -8.20
N ASP A 82 8.47 -23.96 -7.34
CA ASP A 82 7.33 -24.88 -7.20
C ASP A 82 7.03 -25.25 -5.73
N GLN A 83 7.66 -24.54 -4.79
CA GLN A 83 7.43 -24.70 -3.37
C GLN A 83 6.04 -24.18 -2.97
N LEU A 84 5.37 -24.89 -2.07
CA LEU A 84 4.04 -24.58 -1.59
C LEU A 84 4.07 -24.23 -0.10
N PHE A 85 3.66 -23.04 0.26
CA PHE A 85 3.50 -22.62 1.66
C PHE A 85 2.31 -23.28 2.35
N PHE A 86 1.37 -23.78 1.59
CA PHE A 86 0.24 -24.59 2.07
C PHE A 86 -0.19 -25.58 0.99
N ASN A 87 -0.38 -26.79 1.41
CA ASN A 87 -0.94 -27.88 0.62
C ASN A 87 -1.58 -28.86 1.60
N PHE A 88 -2.77 -28.52 2.06
CA PHE A 88 -3.51 -29.25 3.08
C PHE A 88 -4.83 -29.74 2.49
N GLU A 89 -5.25 -30.93 2.92
CA GLU A 89 -6.46 -31.60 2.43
C GLU A 89 -7.34 -32.00 3.61
N ASP A 90 -8.62 -32.22 3.37
CA ASP A 90 -9.58 -32.75 4.35
C ASP A 90 -9.67 -31.95 5.67
N LEU A 91 -9.59 -30.60 5.57
CA LEU A 91 -9.67 -29.71 6.72
C LEU A 91 -10.95 -29.89 7.51
N LYS A 92 -10.83 -29.88 8.83
CA LYS A 92 -11.96 -29.90 9.77
C LYS A 92 -11.99 -28.62 10.60
N PRO A 93 -13.16 -28.14 11.01
CA PRO A 93 -13.25 -27.04 11.96
C PRO A 93 -12.41 -27.31 13.22
N GLY A 94 -11.53 -26.35 13.54
CA GLY A 94 -10.56 -26.45 14.63
C GLY A 94 -9.15 -26.89 14.21
N ASP A 95 -8.95 -27.29 12.96
CA ASP A 95 -7.60 -27.58 12.44
C ASP A 95 -6.74 -26.33 12.40
N ILE A 96 -5.47 -26.50 12.69
CA ILE A 96 -4.46 -25.43 12.79
C ILE A 96 -3.16 -25.88 12.14
N GLY A 97 -2.44 -24.93 11.58
CA GLY A 97 -1.06 -25.11 11.14
C GLY A 97 -0.32 -23.79 11.15
N GLU A 98 1.00 -23.88 11.14
CA GLU A 98 1.86 -22.70 11.15
C GLU A 98 3.15 -22.92 10.37
N ASP A 99 3.74 -21.81 9.96
CA ASP A 99 5.00 -21.78 9.21
C ASP A 99 5.86 -20.63 9.70
N THR A 100 7.17 -20.90 9.87
CA THR A 100 8.18 -19.84 9.87
C THR A 100 8.78 -19.69 8.49
N ILE A 101 8.73 -18.51 7.96
CA ILE A 101 9.24 -18.11 6.65
C ILE A 101 10.50 -17.28 6.85
N GLY A 102 11.63 -17.81 6.46
CA GLY A 102 12.89 -17.08 6.51
C GLY A 102 13.15 -16.34 5.21
N LEU A 103 13.63 -15.10 5.34
CA LEU A 103 14.04 -14.25 4.24
C LEU A 103 15.54 -13.96 4.36
N GLN A 104 16.28 -14.13 3.28
CA GLN A 104 17.70 -13.81 3.19
C GLN A 104 17.98 -13.14 1.86
N VAL A 105 18.58 -11.96 1.88
CA VAL A 105 19.14 -11.33 0.69
C VAL A 105 20.64 -11.49 0.64
N SER A 106 21.18 -11.72 -0.55
CA SER A 106 22.62 -11.77 -0.77
C SER A 106 23.06 -10.56 -1.59
N SER A 107 24.19 -9.98 -1.30
CA SER A 107 24.88 -8.93 -2.04
C SER A 107 24.58 -7.49 -1.64
N ASN A 108 23.34 -7.08 -1.46
CA ASN A 108 22.95 -5.72 -1.09
C ASN A 108 21.77 -5.74 -0.11
N ASP A 109 21.73 -4.74 0.75
CA ASP A 109 20.56 -4.49 1.59
C ASP A 109 19.34 -4.18 0.72
N ALA A 110 18.17 -4.68 1.12
CA ALA A 110 16.96 -4.60 0.31
C ALA A 110 15.74 -4.23 1.13
N TRP A 111 14.82 -3.59 0.47
CA TRP A 111 13.41 -3.51 0.86
C TRP A 111 12.73 -4.84 0.57
N ALA A 112 11.72 -5.19 1.35
CA ALA A 112 11.03 -6.47 1.21
C ALA A 112 9.52 -6.31 1.41
N CYS A 113 8.76 -6.92 0.51
CA CYS A 113 7.30 -6.92 0.54
C CYS A 113 6.79 -8.35 0.33
N MET A 114 5.64 -8.66 0.90
CA MET A 114 4.93 -9.91 0.69
C MET A 114 3.53 -9.64 0.13
N LYS A 115 3.03 -10.53 -0.70
CA LYS A 115 1.65 -10.50 -1.18
C LYS A 115 1.08 -11.90 -1.17
N VAL A 116 -0.17 -12.04 -0.72
CA VAL A 116 -0.95 -13.25 -0.87
C VAL A 116 -2.19 -12.89 -1.69
N ASP A 117 -2.40 -13.61 -2.78
CA ASP A 117 -3.49 -13.38 -3.72
C ASP A 117 -4.32 -14.66 -3.87
N ILE A 118 -5.61 -14.59 -3.50
CA ILE A 118 -6.53 -15.73 -3.71
C ILE A 118 -6.83 -15.80 -5.21
N THR A 119 -6.42 -16.90 -5.82
CA THR A 119 -6.55 -17.13 -7.26
C THR A 119 -7.77 -17.96 -7.66
N ASP A 120 -8.27 -18.77 -6.73
CA ASP A 120 -9.45 -19.63 -6.95
C ASP A 120 -10.10 -20.01 -5.62
N THR A 121 -11.41 -20.08 -5.59
CA THR A 121 -12.21 -20.56 -4.46
C THR A 121 -13.20 -21.62 -4.95
N PRO A 122 -12.68 -22.82 -5.28
CA PRO A 122 -13.52 -23.85 -5.89
C PRO A 122 -14.58 -24.34 -4.92
N GLU A 123 -15.82 -24.33 -5.38
CA GLU A 123 -16.93 -25.14 -4.89
C GLU A 123 -16.81 -26.51 -5.52
N ASN A 124 -16.47 -27.54 -4.74
CA ASN A 124 -16.22 -28.85 -5.30
C ASN A 124 -17.49 -29.65 -5.52
N ASP A 125 -18.50 -29.50 -4.64
CA ASP A 125 -19.86 -30.04 -4.78
C ASP A 125 -20.78 -29.36 -3.76
N LEU A 126 -21.94 -28.88 -4.15
CA LEU A 126 -22.94 -28.39 -3.22
C LEU A 126 -23.70 -29.56 -2.58
N ILE A 127 -23.38 -29.90 -1.33
CA ILE A 127 -24.02 -31.00 -0.58
C ILE A 127 -25.17 -30.52 0.31
N ASP A 128 -25.99 -31.47 0.78
CA ASP A 128 -27.19 -31.15 1.59
C ASP A 128 -26.91 -30.25 2.82
N PRO A 129 -25.82 -30.47 3.62
CA PRO A 129 -25.51 -29.60 4.76
C PRO A 129 -25.17 -28.16 4.38
N GLU A 130 -24.52 -27.91 3.26
CA GLU A 130 -24.21 -26.58 2.73
C GLU A 130 -25.47 -25.86 2.30
N ALA A 131 -26.32 -26.54 1.54
CA ALA A 131 -27.61 -26.00 1.11
C ALA A 131 -28.54 -25.68 2.30
N GLU A 132 -28.53 -26.50 3.37
CA GLU A 132 -29.24 -26.26 4.63
C GLU A 132 -28.67 -25.08 5.41
N ALA A 133 -27.37 -24.86 5.35
CA ALA A 133 -26.69 -23.69 5.93
C ALA A 133 -26.94 -22.39 5.14
N GLY A 134 -27.50 -22.52 3.94
CA GLY A 134 -27.96 -21.38 3.14
C GLY A 134 -27.08 -21.06 1.94
N ASP A 135 -26.07 -21.88 1.67
CA ASP A 135 -25.29 -21.78 0.45
C ASP A 135 -26.15 -22.12 -0.78
N LYS A 136 -25.94 -21.38 -1.86
CA LYS A 136 -26.67 -21.47 -3.12
C LYS A 136 -25.77 -21.32 -4.34
N THR A 137 -24.47 -21.24 -4.09
CA THR A 137 -23.48 -21.04 -5.14
C THR A 137 -23.01 -22.39 -5.64
N GLU A 138 -22.92 -22.59 -6.95
CA GLU A 138 -22.45 -23.83 -7.57
C GLU A 138 -21.00 -23.68 -8.09
N LYS A 139 -20.33 -22.57 -7.78
CA LYS A 139 -19.03 -22.26 -8.41
C LYS A 139 -18.01 -21.60 -7.50
N ASN A 140 -18.45 -20.96 -6.44
CA ASN A 140 -17.55 -20.25 -5.52
C ASN A 140 -17.79 -20.79 -4.13
N GLY A 141 -16.78 -21.38 -3.52
CA GLY A 141 -16.82 -21.83 -2.15
C GLY A 141 -16.62 -20.70 -1.14
N GLU A 142 -16.93 -20.95 0.11
CA GLU A 142 -16.89 -20.03 1.24
C GLU A 142 -15.73 -20.27 2.21
N LEU A 143 -14.83 -21.20 1.92
CA LEU A 143 -13.73 -21.56 2.83
C LEU A 143 -12.85 -20.37 3.22
N GLN A 144 -12.63 -19.39 2.31
CA GLN A 144 -11.89 -18.16 2.58
C GLN A 144 -12.52 -17.27 3.66
N ASP A 145 -13.83 -17.39 3.88
CA ASP A 145 -14.57 -16.65 4.91
C ASP A 145 -14.49 -17.32 6.29
N GLU A 146 -14.02 -18.59 6.34
CA GLU A 146 -13.90 -19.36 7.56
C GLU A 146 -12.44 -19.58 8.02
N LEU A 147 -11.47 -19.51 7.11
CA LEU A 147 -10.04 -19.61 7.45
C LEU A 147 -9.52 -18.28 8.04
N SER A 148 -9.05 -18.33 9.28
CA SER A 148 -8.37 -17.21 9.94
C SER A 148 -6.86 -17.36 9.83
N PHE A 149 -6.16 -16.23 9.66
CA PHE A 149 -4.71 -16.15 9.61
C PHE A 149 -4.19 -15.08 10.57
N ALA A 150 -2.97 -15.28 11.07
CA ALA A 150 -2.16 -14.23 11.65
C ALA A 150 -0.71 -14.35 11.17
N PHE A 151 -0.03 -13.21 11.01
CA PHE A 151 1.38 -13.11 10.66
C PHE A 151 2.08 -12.23 11.68
N TRP A 152 3.26 -12.65 12.14
CA TRP A 152 4.05 -11.87 13.09
C TRP A 152 5.54 -11.91 12.75
N ALA A 153 6.29 -10.97 13.35
CA ALA A 153 7.75 -11.04 13.34
C ALA A 153 8.19 -12.14 14.30
N ASP A 154 8.94 -13.11 13.80
CA ASP A 154 9.34 -14.32 14.49
C ASP A 154 10.85 -14.33 14.73
N ASP A 155 11.34 -15.03 15.73
CA ASP A 155 12.78 -15.21 15.96
C ASP A 155 13.37 -16.44 15.26
N GLY A 156 12.52 -17.24 14.64
CA GLY A 156 12.88 -18.40 13.80
C GLY A 156 12.53 -19.74 14.40
N ASP A 157 11.73 -19.78 15.46
CA ASP A 157 11.36 -21.03 16.16
C ASP A 157 9.91 -21.50 15.92
N ASN A 158 9.11 -20.67 15.20
CA ASN A 158 7.74 -20.99 14.81
C ASN A 158 6.75 -21.05 15.99
N VAL A 159 6.96 -20.23 17.01
CA VAL A 159 6.14 -20.17 18.22
C VAL A 159 5.83 -18.71 18.54
N TYR A 160 4.55 -18.37 18.73
CA TYR A 160 4.22 -17.02 19.15
C TYR A 160 4.43 -16.82 20.64
N GLU A 161 5.30 -15.91 21.02
CA GLU A 161 5.85 -15.72 22.35
C GLU A 161 5.47 -14.42 23.03
N ASP A 162 5.62 -14.35 24.37
CA ASP A 162 5.35 -13.14 25.16
C ASP A 162 6.15 -11.92 24.70
N GLU A 163 7.42 -12.12 24.28
CA GLU A 163 8.30 -11.04 23.84
C GLU A 163 7.99 -10.56 22.41
N GLU A 164 7.25 -11.33 21.63
CA GLU A 164 6.79 -10.99 20.30
C GLU A 164 5.44 -10.27 20.28
N VAL A 165 4.72 -10.21 21.40
CA VAL A 165 3.42 -9.51 21.52
C VAL A 165 3.58 -8.03 21.29
N THR A 166 4.66 -7.44 21.80
CA THR A 166 5.01 -6.03 21.57
C THR A 166 6.51 -5.95 21.40
N LEU A 167 6.95 -5.53 20.25
CA LEU A 167 8.36 -5.37 19.95
C LEU A 167 8.99 -4.22 20.76
N ASP A 168 10.32 -4.21 20.87
CA ASP A 168 11.09 -3.21 21.66
C ASP A 168 10.77 -1.74 21.31
N ASP A 169 10.29 -1.48 20.10
CA ASP A 169 9.88 -0.17 19.59
C ASP A 169 8.41 0.20 19.90
N GLY A 170 7.66 -0.74 20.52
CA GLY A 170 6.25 -0.60 20.87
C GLY A 170 5.27 -0.97 19.75
N ASN A 171 5.76 -1.48 18.61
CA ASN A 171 4.91 -2.03 17.57
C ASN A 171 4.35 -3.39 17.97
N PRO A 172 3.11 -3.75 17.60
CA PRO A 172 2.60 -5.10 17.79
C PRO A 172 3.39 -6.10 16.94
N GLY A 173 3.73 -7.27 17.50
CA GLY A 173 4.42 -8.33 16.78
C GLY A 173 3.59 -8.91 15.64
N ILE A 174 2.27 -9.07 15.86
CA ILE A 174 1.30 -9.44 14.80
C ILE A 174 1.07 -8.21 13.92
N PHE A 175 1.53 -8.27 12.66
CA PHE A 175 1.39 -7.18 11.71
C PHE A 175 0.24 -7.37 10.70
N LEU A 176 -0.33 -8.58 10.60
CA LEU A 176 -1.49 -8.89 9.78
C LEU A 176 -2.32 -9.98 10.42
N GLU A 177 -3.62 -9.77 10.60
CA GLU A 177 -4.55 -10.80 11.08
C GLU A 177 -5.95 -10.63 10.48
N GLY A 178 -6.67 -11.73 10.33
CA GLY A 178 -8.05 -11.73 9.85
C GLY A 178 -8.43 -12.99 9.08
N LYS A 179 -9.63 -12.97 8.51
CA LYS A 179 -10.08 -14.02 7.58
C LYS A 179 -9.34 -13.89 6.24
N ALA A 180 -9.09 -15.02 5.58
CA ALA A 180 -8.41 -15.03 4.28
C ALA A 180 -9.08 -14.07 3.28
N ALA A 181 -10.41 -14.07 3.20
CA ALA A 181 -11.19 -13.18 2.35
C ALA A 181 -10.96 -11.68 2.65
N ASP A 182 -10.60 -11.33 3.88
CA ASP A 182 -10.41 -9.94 4.31
C ASP A 182 -8.99 -9.43 4.12
N ILE A 183 -8.00 -10.30 4.30
CA ILE A 183 -6.59 -9.89 4.33
C ILE A 183 -5.83 -10.21 3.04
N PHE A 184 -6.25 -11.20 2.24
CA PHE A 184 -5.61 -11.58 0.98
C PHE A 184 -6.27 -10.89 -0.21
N LYS A 185 -6.02 -9.59 -0.36
CA LYS A 185 -6.69 -8.71 -1.35
C LYS A 185 -5.77 -8.27 -2.49
N ASN A 186 -4.83 -9.09 -2.91
CA ASN A 186 -3.88 -8.75 -3.98
C ASN A 186 -3.12 -7.44 -3.72
N LYS A 187 -2.81 -7.13 -2.45
CA LYS A 187 -2.02 -5.97 -2.05
C LYS A 187 -0.72 -6.41 -1.40
N PHE A 188 0.36 -5.67 -1.67
CA PHE A 188 1.60 -5.90 -0.95
C PHE A 188 1.48 -5.51 0.52
N ILE A 189 2.01 -6.37 1.37
CA ILE A 189 2.17 -6.17 2.81
C ILE A 189 3.62 -5.76 3.01
N THR A 190 3.85 -4.66 3.70
CA THR A 190 5.20 -4.22 4.04
C THR A 190 5.84 -5.20 5.02
N LEU A 191 6.98 -5.75 4.63
CA LEU A 191 7.89 -6.43 5.55
C LEU A 191 9.01 -5.48 5.96
N ALA A 192 9.59 -4.75 5.00
CA ALA A 192 10.52 -3.66 5.23
C ALA A 192 10.44 -2.66 4.06
N ASP A 193 10.12 -1.42 4.34
CA ASP A 193 10.18 -0.33 3.38
C ASP A 193 10.70 0.96 4.05
N SER A 194 10.69 2.08 3.34
CA SER A 194 11.24 3.33 3.87
C SER A 194 10.44 3.93 5.02
N MET A 195 9.24 3.43 5.28
CA MET A 195 8.32 3.96 6.28
C MET A 195 8.23 3.07 7.52
N ALA A 196 8.33 1.75 7.32
CA ALA A 196 8.14 0.76 8.36
C ALA A 196 8.93 -0.52 8.09
N ASP A 197 9.24 -1.27 9.10
CA ASP A 197 9.60 -2.69 9.03
C ASP A 197 8.91 -3.47 10.15
N VAL A 198 8.71 -4.77 9.97
CA VAL A 198 7.93 -5.60 10.92
C VAL A 198 8.77 -6.12 12.07
N TRP A 199 10.10 -6.04 12.00
CA TRP A 199 11.00 -6.59 13.02
C TRP A 199 11.32 -5.58 14.13
N PRO A 200 11.83 -6.04 15.30
CA PRO A 200 12.12 -5.18 16.46
C PRO A 200 13.01 -3.98 16.10
N GLY A 201 12.59 -2.78 16.54
CA GLY A 201 13.25 -1.50 16.24
C GLY A 201 12.81 -0.90 14.91
N GLY A 202 11.69 -1.36 14.34
CA GLY A 202 11.13 -1.01 13.05
C GLY A 202 10.79 0.46 12.85
N ASN A 203 11.64 1.16 12.13
CA ASN A 203 11.41 2.55 11.69
C ASN A 203 11.80 2.73 10.22
N GLY A 204 11.43 1.76 9.38
CA GLY A 204 11.76 1.78 7.97
C GLY A 204 13.23 1.45 7.70
N ARG A 205 13.68 0.28 8.14
CA ARG A 205 15.03 -0.24 7.87
C ARG A 205 14.97 -1.35 6.83
N PRO A 206 15.89 -1.36 5.87
CA PRO A 206 16.01 -2.47 4.93
C PRO A 206 16.50 -3.74 5.64
N ILE A 207 16.17 -4.91 5.08
CA ILE A 207 16.80 -6.17 5.45
C ILE A 207 18.28 -6.15 5.00
N ILE A 208 19.15 -6.57 5.90
CA ILE A 208 20.63 -6.48 5.72
C ILE A 208 21.12 -7.71 4.97
N ALA A 209 21.98 -7.49 3.98
CA ALA A 209 22.57 -8.56 3.20
C ALA A 209 23.35 -9.54 4.04
N GLY A 210 23.01 -10.82 3.92
CA GLY A 210 23.66 -11.93 4.64
C GLY A 210 23.11 -12.22 6.03
N GLU A 211 22.12 -11.45 6.51
CA GLU A 211 21.39 -11.75 7.75
C GLU A 211 20.08 -12.49 7.43
N ASN A 212 19.59 -13.24 8.40
CA ASN A 212 18.31 -13.93 8.32
C ASN A 212 17.23 -13.10 9.02
N TYR A 213 16.08 -13.01 8.38
CA TYR A 213 14.89 -12.40 8.92
C TYR A 213 13.76 -13.42 8.89
N TYR A 214 12.95 -13.47 9.92
CA TYR A 214 11.87 -14.43 10.01
C TYR A 214 10.53 -13.72 10.20
N ILE A 215 9.53 -14.25 9.52
CA ILE A 215 8.13 -13.97 9.80
C ILE A 215 7.43 -15.32 9.99
N ALA A 216 6.52 -15.40 10.91
CA ALA A 216 5.70 -16.59 11.05
C ALA A 216 4.26 -16.33 10.61
N LYS A 217 3.58 -17.41 10.24
CA LYS A 217 2.21 -17.44 9.79
C LYS A 217 1.50 -18.59 10.48
N VAL A 218 0.35 -18.33 11.08
CA VAL A 218 -0.57 -19.35 11.56
C VAL A 218 -1.88 -19.27 10.78
N TRP A 219 -2.48 -20.42 10.52
CA TRP A 219 -3.83 -20.53 9.99
C TRP A 219 -4.70 -21.40 10.90
N CYS A 220 -5.99 -21.13 10.92
CA CYS A 220 -6.99 -21.84 11.70
C CYS A 220 -8.29 -21.96 10.91
N PHE A 221 -8.82 -23.15 10.77
CA PHE A 221 -10.18 -23.33 10.25
C PHE A 221 -11.19 -23.06 11.36
N GLY A 222 -11.50 -21.79 11.53
CA GLY A 222 -12.34 -21.27 12.59
C GLY A 222 -11.86 -19.93 13.12
N LYS A 223 -12.06 -19.72 14.42
CA LYS A 223 -11.65 -18.52 15.14
C LYS A 223 -10.25 -18.68 15.72
N LEU A 224 -9.32 -17.90 15.24
CA LEU A 224 -7.97 -17.80 15.78
C LEU A 224 -7.95 -16.84 16.96
N THR A 225 -7.22 -17.20 18.05
CA THR A 225 -7.04 -16.33 19.22
C THR A 225 -5.59 -16.43 19.68
N PRO A 226 -4.84 -15.32 19.75
CA PRO A 226 -3.49 -15.31 20.30
C PRO A 226 -3.47 -15.79 21.77
N ALA A 227 -2.55 -16.68 22.09
CA ALA A 227 -2.31 -17.24 23.42
C ALA A 227 -0.79 -17.43 23.61
N PRO A 228 -0.01 -16.30 23.61
CA PRO A 228 1.44 -16.36 23.56
C PRO A 228 1.99 -17.20 24.72
N VAL A 229 3.04 -17.97 24.43
CA VAL A 229 3.75 -18.75 25.43
C VAL A 229 4.95 -17.98 25.96
N SER A 230 5.50 -18.41 27.09
CA SER A 230 6.70 -17.78 27.64
C SER A 230 7.89 -17.98 26.72
N SER A 231 8.70 -16.96 26.53
CA SER A 231 9.90 -16.98 25.71
C SER A 231 10.86 -18.11 26.07
N GLY A 232 11.46 -18.74 25.07
CA GLY A 232 12.38 -19.84 25.26
C GLY A 232 12.72 -20.56 23.94
N ASP A 233 13.67 -21.45 23.96
CA ASP A 233 14.08 -22.24 22.80
C ASP A 233 13.13 -23.44 22.56
N GLY A 234 12.88 -23.75 21.29
CA GLY A 234 12.18 -24.97 20.89
C GLY A 234 11.04 -24.74 19.90
N ASP A 235 10.65 -25.77 19.21
CA ASP A 235 9.63 -25.77 18.17
C ASP A 235 8.19 -25.93 18.74
N PRO A 236 7.16 -25.74 17.93
CA PRO A 236 5.77 -25.81 18.39
C PRO A 236 5.34 -27.21 18.87
N LEU A 237 6.03 -28.27 18.47
CA LEU A 237 5.75 -29.62 18.98
C LEU A 237 6.03 -29.75 20.48
N HIS A 238 6.95 -28.95 21.01
CA HIS A 238 7.36 -28.97 22.41
C HIS A 238 6.73 -27.86 23.24
N ARG A 239 6.41 -26.74 22.62
CA ARG A 239 6.00 -25.51 23.29
C ARG A 239 4.55 -25.13 23.05
N GLY A 240 3.93 -25.66 21.98
CA GLY A 240 2.66 -25.21 21.44
C GLY A 240 2.86 -24.03 20.47
N THR A 241 1.81 -23.69 19.74
CA THR A 241 1.86 -22.70 18.66
C THR A 241 1.84 -21.25 19.14
N GLY A 242 1.41 -20.99 20.40
CA GLY A 242 1.10 -19.64 20.87
C GLY A 242 -0.26 -19.13 20.41
N PHE A 243 -1.10 -19.99 19.82
CA PHE A 243 -2.46 -19.67 19.38
C PHE A 243 -3.46 -20.77 19.77
N LEU A 244 -4.73 -20.36 19.87
CA LEU A 244 -5.87 -21.27 20.02
C LEU A 244 -6.74 -21.18 18.77
N CYS A 245 -7.14 -22.35 18.26
CA CYS A 245 -8.05 -22.48 17.13
C CYS A 245 -9.39 -23.06 17.61
N ASP A 246 -10.48 -22.33 17.40
CA ASP A 246 -11.84 -22.73 17.78
C ASP A 246 -12.71 -22.86 16.54
N GLY A 247 -13.10 -24.10 16.22
CA GLY A 247 -13.95 -24.45 15.08
C GLY A 247 -15.44 -24.41 15.35
N ASP A 248 -15.89 -24.15 16.59
CA ASP A 248 -17.30 -24.26 16.97
C ASP A 248 -18.25 -23.33 16.20
N SER A 249 -17.71 -22.24 15.65
CA SER A 249 -18.48 -21.22 14.91
C SER A 249 -18.45 -21.41 13.39
N VAL A 250 -17.72 -22.38 12.88
CA VAL A 250 -17.59 -22.63 11.44
C VAL A 250 -18.93 -23.08 10.85
N SER A 251 -19.32 -22.44 9.74
CA SER A 251 -20.54 -22.77 9.01
C SER A 251 -20.35 -24.07 8.22
N SER A 252 -21.43 -24.88 8.12
CA SER A 252 -21.47 -26.00 7.20
C SER A 252 -21.48 -25.57 5.72
N ALA A 253 -21.62 -24.27 5.43
CA ALA A 253 -21.56 -23.74 4.07
C ALA A 253 -20.17 -23.84 3.42
N SER A 254 -19.13 -24.07 4.20
CA SER A 254 -17.76 -24.23 3.68
C SER A 254 -17.28 -25.71 3.60
N GLN A 255 -18.21 -26.67 3.71
CA GLN A 255 -17.86 -28.08 3.52
C GLN A 255 -17.56 -28.33 2.04
N THR A 256 -16.62 -29.22 1.76
CA THR A 256 -16.12 -29.57 0.43
C THR A 256 -15.39 -28.46 -0.33
N ASP A 257 -15.44 -27.22 0.12
CA ASP A 257 -14.81 -26.07 -0.50
C ASP A 257 -13.29 -26.11 -0.49
N GLY A 258 -12.73 -25.30 -1.40
CA GLY A 258 -11.29 -25.11 -1.49
C GLY A 258 -10.90 -23.64 -1.58
N ILE A 259 -9.62 -23.40 -1.34
CA ILE A 259 -8.96 -22.12 -1.59
C ILE A 259 -7.62 -22.36 -2.27
N LYS A 260 -7.32 -21.57 -3.29
CA LYS A 260 -5.98 -21.51 -3.89
C LYS A 260 -5.48 -20.09 -3.83
N ALA A 261 -4.22 -19.94 -3.49
CA ALA A 261 -3.60 -18.62 -3.44
C ALA A 261 -2.13 -18.69 -3.89
N ASP A 262 -1.67 -17.59 -4.47
CA ASP A 262 -0.28 -17.36 -4.80
C ASP A 262 0.36 -16.52 -3.70
N VAL A 263 1.57 -16.88 -3.28
CA VAL A 263 2.39 -16.11 -2.34
C VAL A 263 3.57 -15.52 -3.11
N THR A 264 3.70 -14.21 -3.08
CA THR A 264 4.77 -13.48 -3.75
C THR A 264 5.61 -12.74 -2.72
N PHE A 265 6.92 -12.90 -2.80
CA PHE A 265 7.87 -12.03 -2.11
C PHE A 265 8.57 -11.16 -3.14
N TYR A 266 8.59 -9.87 -2.89
CA TYR A 266 9.25 -8.88 -3.71
C TYR A 266 10.36 -8.21 -2.91
N SER A 267 11.53 -8.06 -3.51
CA SER A 267 12.61 -7.30 -2.91
C SER A 267 13.24 -6.33 -3.90
N GLU A 268 13.64 -5.17 -3.39
CA GLU A 268 14.27 -4.11 -4.16
C GLU A 268 15.45 -3.52 -3.43
N GLN A 269 16.51 -3.15 -4.18
CA GLN A 269 17.72 -2.61 -3.59
C GLN A 269 17.42 -1.33 -2.78
N ALA A 270 17.84 -1.31 -1.51
CA ALA A 270 17.66 -0.15 -0.64
C ALA A 270 18.65 0.98 -0.97
N ARG A 271 19.87 0.63 -1.46
CA ARG A 271 20.87 1.62 -1.82
C ARG A 271 20.42 2.47 -3.01
N ASN A 272 20.43 3.79 -2.85
CA ASN A 272 19.91 4.80 -3.79
C ASN A 272 18.39 4.74 -4.02
N ASN A 273 17.67 4.04 -3.16
CA ASN A 273 16.23 3.96 -3.15
C ASN A 273 15.67 4.21 -1.72
N PRO A 274 15.94 5.38 -1.11
CA PRO A 274 15.62 5.65 0.30
C PRO A 274 14.12 5.92 0.53
N HIS A 275 13.29 5.93 -0.51
CA HIS A 275 11.87 6.26 -0.46
C HIS A 275 10.97 5.14 -0.95
N PHE A 276 11.52 3.94 -1.14
CA PHE A 276 10.72 2.79 -1.55
C PHE A 276 9.65 2.45 -0.51
N VAL A 277 8.44 2.16 -0.98
CA VAL A 277 7.33 1.66 -0.17
C VAL A 277 6.67 0.47 -0.88
N CYS A 278 6.30 -0.55 -0.11
CA CYS A 278 5.72 -1.78 -0.64
C CYS A 278 4.38 -1.58 -1.34
N ASN A 279 3.58 -0.69 -0.84
CA ASN A 279 2.38 -0.22 -1.49
C ASN A 279 2.66 1.06 -2.28
N GLN A 280 3.63 1.01 -3.19
CA GLN A 280 3.59 1.91 -4.33
C GLN A 280 2.35 1.51 -5.10
N GLN A 281 1.34 2.21 -4.79
CA GLN A 281 -0.03 2.11 -5.19
C GLN A 281 -0.22 1.45 -6.56
N GLU A 282 -1.12 0.45 -6.61
CA GLU A 282 -1.80 0.12 -7.85
C GLU A 282 -2.19 1.43 -8.52
N CYS A 283 -1.69 1.63 -9.71
CA CYS A 283 -2.03 2.78 -10.51
C CYS A 283 -3.55 2.79 -10.67
N LEU A 284 -4.23 3.54 -9.83
CA LEU A 284 -5.65 3.71 -9.97
C LEU A 284 -5.89 4.48 -11.26
N ALA A 285 -6.69 3.91 -12.13
CA ALA A 285 -7.12 4.56 -13.38
C ALA A 285 -7.98 5.81 -13.10
N ASP A 286 -8.32 6.07 -11.82
CA ASP A 286 -9.22 7.14 -11.40
C ASP A 286 -8.53 8.12 -10.46
N THR A 287 -8.77 9.41 -10.69
CA THR A 287 -8.37 10.49 -9.77
C THR A 287 -9.05 10.31 -8.41
N VAL A 288 -8.28 10.30 -7.32
CA VAL A 288 -8.81 10.37 -5.96
C VAL A 288 -8.83 11.82 -5.49
N TYR A 289 -9.83 12.21 -4.73
CA TYR A 289 -10.00 13.58 -4.27
C TYR A 289 -9.82 13.70 -2.75
N THR A 290 -9.46 14.91 -2.30
CA THR A 290 -9.43 15.21 -0.86
C THR A 290 -10.82 15.04 -0.25
N SER A 291 -10.85 14.64 1.01
CA SER A 291 -12.10 14.30 1.74
C SER A 291 -12.25 15.03 3.08
N GLU A 292 -11.22 15.74 3.52
CA GLU A 292 -11.18 16.40 4.81
C GLU A 292 -10.46 17.76 4.73
N VAL A 293 -11.02 18.77 5.39
CA VAL A 293 -10.35 20.04 5.64
C VAL A 293 -9.59 19.94 6.96
N GLU A 294 -8.27 19.87 6.90
CA GLU A 294 -7.41 19.81 8.10
C GLU A 294 -7.34 21.17 8.80
N SER A 295 -7.21 22.24 8.03
CA SER A 295 -7.22 23.61 8.54
C SER A 295 -7.47 24.62 7.42
N ASN A 296 -8.01 25.78 7.79
CA ASN A 296 -8.14 26.91 6.87
C ASN A 296 -8.01 28.23 7.59
N VAL A 297 -7.49 29.23 6.89
CA VAL A 297 -7.52 30.64 7.25
C VAL A 297 -7.91 31.42 5.99
N GLN A 298 -9.18 31.78 5.87
CA GLN A 298 -9.63 32.58 4.74
C GLN A 298 -9.04 33.99 4.81
N GLY A 299 -8.51 34.47 3.70
CA GLY A 299 -7.98 35.81 3.57
C GLY A 299 -9.08 36.88 3.42
N THR A 300 -8.75 38.00 2.83
CA THR A 300 -9.68 39.13 2.62
C THR A 300 -9.94 39.36 1.13
N LEU A 301 -10.91 40.18 0.81
CA LEU A 301 -10.99 40.81 -0.49
C LEU A 301 -9.78 41.73 -0.72
N ASN A 302 -9.54 42.13 -1.95
CA ASN A 302 -8.41 43.00 -2.27
C ASN A 302 -8.44 44.35 -1.52
N ASP A 303 -9.64 44.87 -1.16
CA ASP A 303 -9.79 46.08 -0.36
C ASP A 303 -9.56 45.89 1.16
N GLY A 304 -9.27 44.65 1.59
CA GLY A 304 -9.03 44.30 2.98
C GLY A 304 -10.30 43.98 3.77
N THR A 305 -11.47 43.95 3.16
CA THR A 305 -12.71 43.54 3.82
C THR A 305 -12.85 42.00 3.78
N PRO A 306 -13.57 41.38 4.73
CA PRO A 306 -13.78 39.91 4.73
C PRO A 306 -14.53 39.46 3.47
N VAL A 307 -14.25 38.25 3.01
CA VAL A 307 -15.12 37.47 2.10
C VAL A 307 -16.38 37.12 2.89
N ILE A 308 -17.53 37.56 2.46
CA ILE A 308 -18.82 37.39 3.18
C ILE A 308 -19.86 36.60 2.39
N ASP A 309 -19.59 36.26 1.15
CA ASP A 309 -20.47 35.44 0.32
C ASP A 309 -20.49 34.02 0.88
N PRO A 310 -21.63 33.51 1.39
CA PRO A 310 -21.68 32.19 1.98
C PRO A 310 -21.34 31.07 1.01
N ASP A 311 -21.54 31.28 -0.29
CA ASP A 311 -21.24 30.31 -1.34
C ASP A 311 -19.72 30.21 -1.65
N ARG A 312 -18.87 31.00 -0.94
CA ARG A 312 -17.42 31.11 -1.14
C ARG A 312 -16.61 30.94 0.14
N THR A 313 -17.28 30.70 1.27
CA THR A 313 -16.64 30.70 2.60
C THR A 313 -16.54 29.33 3.24
N ASP A 314 -17.16 28.30 2.65
CA ASP A 314 -17.08 26.94 3.14
C ASP A 314 -15.91 26.18 2.51
N PRO A 315 -14.81 25.89 3.25
CA PRO A 315 -13.67 25.19 2.70
C PRO A 315 -13.96 23.71 2.36
N SER A 316 -15.08 23.15 2.79
CA SER A 316 -15.47 21.77 2.44
C SER A 316 -15.93 21.64 0.99
N GLU A 317 -16.28 22.72 0.32
CA GLU A 317 -16.59 22.76 -1.12
C GLU A 317 -15.34 22.39 -1.98
N ALA A 318 -14.13 22.50 -1.44
CA ALA A 318 -12.90 22.06 -2.10
C ALA A 318 -12.59 20.57 -1.95
N ASN A 319 -13.47 19.79 -1.31
CA ASN A 319 -13.35 18.33 -1.20
C ASN A 319 -14.25 17.61 -2.20
N GLY A 320 -13.81 16.44 -2.66
CA GLY A 320 -14.53 15.68 -3.67
C GLY A 320 -14.12 16.03 -5.10
N PRO A 321 -14.79 15.44 -6.10
CA PRO A 321 -14.53 15.73 -7.50
C PRO A 321 -14.92 17.17 -7.87
N PRO A 322 -14.27 17.78 -8.87
CA PRO A 322 -14.61 19.11 -9.31
C PRO A 322 -16.08 19.14 -9.78
N ASP A 323 -16.86 20.04 -9.22
CA ASP A 323 -18.29 20.15 -9.51
C ASP A 323 -18.77 21.58 -9.74
N TRP A 324 -17.84 22.53 -9.83
CA TRP A 324 -18.15 23.89 -10.20
C TRP A 324 -18.77 23.98 -11.60
N VAL A 325 -19.82 24.76 -11.72
CA VAL A 325 -20.51 25.03 -13.00
C VAL A 325 -20.40 26.50 -13.36
N SER A 326 -19.85 26.80 -14.52
CA SER A 326 -19.68 28.18 -15.01
C SER A 326 -20.97 29.00 -14.92
N GLY A 327 -20.88 30.16 -14.25
CA GLY A 327 -21.97 31.11 -14.09
C GLY A 327 -22.89 30.87 -12.89
N THR A 328 -22.65 29.87 -12.06
CA THR A 328 -23.40 29.62 -10.82
C THR A 328 -22.85 30.40 -9.64
N GLY A 329 -21.52 30.55 -9.56
CA GLY A 329 -20.82 31.21 -8.43
C GLY A 329 -20.84 30.40 -7.14
N THR A 330 -21.10 29.09 -7.22
CA THR A 330 -21.21 28.16 -6.09
C THR A 330 -20.31 26.95 -6.29
N ASN A 331 -20.15 26.10 -5.26
CA ASN A 331 -19.36 24.87 -5.26
C ASN A 331 -17.86 25.12 -5.44
N PHE A 332 -17.30 26.07 -4.71
CA PHE A 332 -15.86 26.31 -4.59
C PHE A 332 -15.55 27.15 -3.35
N TYR A 333 -14.30 27.12 -2.93
CA TYR A 333 -13.81 27.91 -1.81
C TYR A 333 -12.87 29.01 -2.28
N SER A 334 -13.23 30.29 -2.06
CA SER A 334 -12.33 31.41 -2.31
C SER A 334 -11.29 31.51 -1.21
N LEU A 335 -10.00 31.39 -1.55
CA LEU A 335 -8.92 31.50 -0.57
C LEU A 335 -8.89 32.87 0.10
N GLY A 336 -9.22 33.93 -0.62
CA GLY A 336 -9.05 35.32 -0.17
C GLY A 336 -7.57 35.72 -0.20
N LYS A 337 -7.30 37.00 -0.24
CA LYS A 337 -5.96 37.58 -0.29
C LYS A 337 -5.08 37.09 0.86
N GLY A 338 -4.08 36.28 0.53
CA GLY A 338 -3.17 35.67 1.49
C GLY A 338 -3.80 34.59 2.36
N GLY A 339 -4.96 34.07 1.97
CA GLY A 339 -5.62 32.96 2.64
C GLY A 339 -4.93 31.64 2.38
N THR A 340 -5.16 30.69 3.27
CA THR A 340 -4.55 29.36 3.21
C THR A 340 -5.58 28.28 3.56
N VAL A 341 -5.57 27.17 2.82
CA VAL A 341 -6.32 25.95 3.14
C VAL A 341 -5.39 24.75 3.13
N THR A 342 -5.60 23.84 4.06
CA THR A 342 -4.94 22.53 4.08
C THR A 342 -6.00 21.46 3.97
N LEU A 343 -5.91 20.68 2.91
CA LEU A 343 -6.80 19.56 2.60
C LEU A 343 -6.07 18.24 2.81
N LYS A 344 -6.84 17.17 3.06
CA LYS A 344 -6.31 15.84 3.34
C LYS A 344 -7.03 14.79 2.52
N PHE A 345 -6.27 13.87 1.95
CA PHE A 345 -6.77 12.65 1.33
C PHE A 345 -7.14 11.61 2.39
N ALA A 346 -8.09 10.74 2.11
CA ALA A 346 -8.42 9.60 2.96
C ALA A 346 -7.20 8.67 3.11
N ASP A 347 -6.56 8.37 1.97
CA ASP A 347 -5.34 7.58 1.88
C ASP A 347 -4.16 8.43 1.37
N VAL A 348 -2.97 7.86 1.32
CA VAL A 348 -1.80 8.51 0.72
C VAL A 348 -1.89 8.48 -0.81
N VAL A 349 -1.36 9.51 -1.45
CA VAL A 349 -1.18 9.59 -2.91
C VAL A 349 0.30 9.34 -3.22
N GLY A 350 0.58 8.40 -4.10
CA GLY A 350 1.95 8.02 -4.49
C GLY A 350 2.60 9.04 -5.43
N ASN A 351 3.93 8.98 -5.52
CA ASN A 351 4.74 9.66 -6.52
C ASN A 351 4.96 8.69 -7.68
N GLY A 352 4.24 8.88 -8.78
CA GLY A 352 4.32 8.05 -9.99
C GLY A 352 5.18 8.69 -11.08
N ASN A 353 5.08 8.16 -12.29
CA ASN A 353 5.68 8.80 -13.46
C ASN A 353 4.75 9.92 -13.96
N GLY A 354 5.25 11.16 -13.97
CA GLY A 354 4.49 12.31 -14.45
C GLY A 354 3.75 13.05 -13.35
N ASN A 355 2.52 13.49 -13.62
CA ASN A 355 1.77 14.32 -12.67
C ASN A 355 1.09 13.48 -11.60
N ASP A 356 1.27 13.85 -10.33
CA ASP A 356 0.72 13.17 -9.16
C ASP A 356 -0.41 13.93 -8.48
N LEU A 357 -0.48 15.25 -8.74
CA LEU A 357 -1.44 16.14 -8.11
C LEU A 357 -2.09 17.04 -9.16
N ALA A 358 -3.40 17.21 -9.07
CA ALA A 358 -4.18 18.17 -9.83
C ALA A 358 -4.90 19.14 -8.89
N VAL A 359 -4.84 20.41 -9.19
CA VAL A 359 -5.58 21.48 -8.50
C VAL A 359 -6.55 22.10 -9.48
N TYR A 360 -7.83 22.10 -9.13
CA TYR A 360 -8.93 22.59 -9.95
C TYR A 360 -9.38 23.96 -9.46
N GLU A 361 -9.45 24.89 -10.36
CA GLU A 361 -9.87 26.28 -10.08
C GLU A 361 -11.19 26.59 -10.77
N ALA A 362 -12.07 27.28 -10.06
CA ALA A 362 -13.37 27.71 -10.56
C ALA A 362 -13.25 28.91 -11.52
N THR A 363 -12.66 28.66 -12.70
CA THR A 363 -12.46 29.73 -13.69
C THR A 363 -13.73 30.06 -14.45
N ASN A 364 -14.04 31.35 -14.58
CA ASN A 364 -15.17 31.83 -15.39
C ASN A 364 -14.90 31.82 -16.90
N GLY A 365 -13.78 31.28 -17.36
CA GLY A 365 -13.41 31.25 -18.78
C GLY A 365 -13.32 32.67 -19.40
N ARG A 366 -13.01 33.66 -18.58
CA ARG A 366 -12.93 35.09 -18.99
C ARG A 366 -11.52 35.37 -19.51
N ASP A 367 -11.32 35.37 -20.81
CA ASP A 367 -10.02 35.65 -21.48
C ASP A 367 -9.34 36.96 -21.04
N SER A 368 -10.06 37.87 -20.42
CA SER A 368 -9.54 39.18 -19.99
C SER A 368 -9.46 39.39 -18.48
N TYR A 369 -9.76 38.34 -17.70
CA TYR A 369 -9.65 38.41 -16.23
C TYR A 369 -8.17 38.29 -15.82
N PRO A 370 -7.68 39.09 -14.88
CA PRO A 370 -6.32 38.94 -14.38
C PRO A 370 -6.11 37.54 -13.75
N LEU A 371 -4.91 37.02 -13.91
CA LEU A 371 -4.54 35.70 -13.42
C LEU A 371 -4.60 35.62 -11.88
N GLU A 372 -5.32 34.67 -11.35
CA GLU A 372 -5.29 34.29 -9.93
C GLU A 372 -4.33 33.13 -9.74
N SER A 373 -3.71 33.05 -8.58
CA SER A 373 -2.70 32.02 -8.31
C SER A 373 -2.64 31.60 -6.85
N ALA A 374 -2.23 30.36 -6.62
CA ALA A 374 -1.96 29.82 -5.29
C ALA A 374 -0.66 29.02 -5.26
N ASP A 375 0.17 29.26 -4.27
CA ASP A 375 1.32 28.41 -3.98
C ASP A 375 0.84 27.07 -3.46
N VAL A 376 1.38 25.95 -4.01
CA VAL A 376 0.99 24.58 -3.68
C VAL A 376 2.14 23.87 -3.01
N GLU A 377 1.86 23.28 -1.85
CA GLU A 377 2.79 22.47 -1.07
C GLU A 377 2.16 21.13 -0.70
N VAL A 378 2.97 20.09 -0.61
CA VAL A 378 2.55 18.75 -0.20
C VAL A 378 3.25 18.30 1.07
N SER A 379 2.61 17.42 1.83
CA SER A 379 3.15 16.83 3.06
C SER A 379 2.62 15.42 3.27
N LEU A 380 3.46 14.54 3.82
CA LEU A 380 3.02 13.22 4.26
C LEU A 380 2.35 13.26 5.64
N ASN A 381 2.81 14.12 6.55
CA ASN A 381 2.44 14.09 7.97
C ASN A 381 1.81 15.39 8.49
N GLY A 382 1.54 16.36 7.60
CA GLY A 382 1.01 17.68 7.96
C GLY A 382 1.98 18.60 8.72
N LYS A 383 3.27 18.23 8.85
CA LYS A 383 4.28 18.98 9.61
C LYS A 383 5.45 19.46 8.75
N ALA A 384 6.00 18.58 7.91
CA ALA A 384 7.05 18.92 6.95
C ALA A 384 6.38 19.18 5.59
N TRP A 385 6.60 20.38 5.01
CA TRP A 385 5.97 20.82 3.79
C TRP A 385 6.99 21.03 2.68
N TYR A 386 6.64 20.65 1.47
CA TYR A 386 7.49 20.73 0.30
C TYR A 386 6.73 21.41 -0.84
N PRO A 387 7.26 22.52 -1.39
CA PRO A 387 6.64 23.22 -2.50
C PRO A 387 6.71 22.37 -3.78
N VAL A 388 5.61 22.34 -4.52
CA VAL A 388 5.52 21.62 -5.81
C VAL A 388 5.27 22.56 -6.99
N GLY A 389 4.77 23.78 -6.75
CA GLY A 389 4.56 24.75 -7.81
C GLY A 389 3.50 25.79 -7.46
N ILE A 390 2.98 26.45 -8.49
CA ILE A 390 1.94 27.48 -8.40
C ILE A 390 0.77 27.02 -9.27
N ALA A 391 -0.41 26.89 -8.68
CA ALA A 391 -1.66 26.72 -9.41
C ALA A 391 -2.15 28.07 -9.94
N THR A 392 -2.74 28.09 -11.12
CA THR A 392 -3.18 29.33 -11.79
C THR A 392 -4.52 29.16 -12.48
N SER A 393 -5.28 30.25 -12.52
CA SER A 393 -6.49 30.39 -13.33
C SER A 393 -6.14 30.79 -14.78
N GLU A 394 -5.51 29.89 -15.56
CA GLU A 394 -5.10 30.26 -16.92
C GLU A 394 -6.29 30.71 -17.78
N PRO A 395 -6.25 31.91 -18.41
CA PRO A 395 -7.30 32.37 -19.30
C PRO A 395 -7.45 31.41 -20.51
N GLY A 396 -8.67 30.92 -20.72
CA GLY A 396 -8.97 29.98 -21.81
C GLY A 396 -8.48 28.54 -21.58
N GLY A 397 -7.90 28.25 -20.42
CA GLY A 397 -7.57 26.90 -19.95
C GLY A 397 -8.78 26.16 -19.37
N ASP A 398 -8.56 24.94 -18.97
CA ASP A 398 -9.56 24.08 -18.31
C ASP A 398 -9.68 24.32 -16.80
N GLY A 399 -8.88 25.25 -16.26
CA GLY A 399 -8.84 25.56 -14.83
C GLY A 399 -8.08 24.52 -14.01
N VAL A 400 -7.28 23.65 -14.64
CA VAL A 400 -6.56 22.59 -13.94
C VAL A 400 -5.05 22.82 -13.99
N SER A 401 -4.41 22.83 -12.82
CA SER A 401 -2.95 22.87 -12.70
C SER A 401 -2.45 21.49 -12.23
N TYR A 402 -1.51 20.92 -12.98
CA TYR A 402 -0.93 19.60 -12.70
C TYR A 402 0.49 19.73 -12.13
N PHE A 403 0.82 18.87 -11.17
CA PHE A 403 2.12 18.86 -10.50
C PHE A 403 2.69 17.46 -10.38
N ASP A 404 3.96 17.34 -10.74
CA ASP A 404 4.82 16.18 -10.48
C ASP A 404 5.59 16.44 -9.17
N ILE A 405 5.42 15.57 -8.16
CA ILE A 405 6.09 15.72 -6.87
C ILE A 405 7.50 15.13 -6.83
N SER A 406 8.01 14.58 -7.94
CA SER A 406 9.36 13.99 -8.03
C SER A 406 10.48 14.96 -7.68
N SER A 407 10.22 16.28 -7.72
CA SER A 407 11.14 17.32 -7.25
C SER A 407 11.26 17.41 -5.71
N THR A 408 10.37 16.75 -4.98
CA THR A 408 10.38 16.69 -3.51
C THR A 408 11.07 15.41 -3.02
N PRO A 409 11.45 15.31 -1.73
CA PRO A 409 11.97 14.07 -1.17
C PRO A 409 10.87 13.05 -0.82
N LEU A 410 9.62 13.28 -1.23
CA LEU A 410 8.49 12.43 -0.88
C LEU A 410 8.25 11.38 -1.96
N SER A 411 8.09 10.12 -1.54
CA SER A 411 7.55 9.04 -2.38
C SER A 411 6.02 9.02 -2.39
N MET A 412 5.39 9.73 -1.43
CA MET A 412 3.94 9.87 -1.31
C MET A 412 3.59 11.10 -0.47
N PHE A 413 2.33 11.54 -0.58
CA PHE A 413 1.81 12.62 0.26
C PHE A 413 0.37 12.32 0.70
N LYS A 414 -0.07 12.98 1.75
CA LYS A 414 -1.44 12.84 2.30
C LYS A 414 -2.13 14.18 2.46
N TYR A 415 -1.37 15.25 2.55
CA TYR A 415 -1.86 16.61 2.76
C TYR A 415 -1.41 17.52 1.64
N VAL A 416 -2.30 18.40 1.22
CA VAL A 416 -2.01 19.48 0.28
C VAL A 416 -2.36 20.81 0.95
N ARG A 417 -1.46 21.79 0.87
CA ARG A 417 -1.69 23.14 1.34
C ARG A 417 -1.63 24.11 0.18
N LEU A 418 -2.65 24.91 0.06
CA LEU A 418 -2.70 26.02 -0.90
C LEU A 418 -2.68 27.34 -0.16
N THR A 419 -1.87 28.28 -0.64
CA THR A 419 -1.81 29.65 -0.11
C THR A 419 -1.98 30.62 -1.27
N ASP A 420 -2.96 31.50 -1.19
CA ASP A 420 -3.19 32.49 -2.24
C ASP A 420 -1.94 33.36 -2.45
N SER A 421 -1.50 33.43 -3.70
CA SER A 421 -0.34 34.20 -4.17
C SER A 421 -0.67 35.12 -5.32
N THR A 422 -1.95 35.45 -5.50
CA THR A 422 -2.48 36.32 -6.54
C THR A 422 -1.86 37.72 -6.50
N ASP A 423 -1.46 38.25 -7.68
CA ASP A 423 -1.03 39.65 -7.80
C ASP A 423 -2.24 40.58 -7.83
N PHE A 424 -2.70 40.99 -6.65
CA PHE A 424 -3.85 41.87 -6.48
C PHE A 424 -3.69 43.27 -7.06
N SER A 425 -2.51 43.68 -7.51
CA SER A 425 -2.33 44.96 -8.18
C SER A 425 -3.05 45.03 -9.53
N LEU A 426 -3.35 43.90 -10.11
CA LEU A 426 -4.05 43.74 -11.39
C LEU A 426 -5.57 43.58 -11.23
N HIS A 427 -6.04 43.40 -10.01
CA HIS A 427 -7.43 43.05 -9.69
C HIS A 427 -8.22 44.23 -9.13
N ASN A 428 -9.55 44.15 -9.25
CA ASN A 428 -10.43 45.15 -8.63
C ASN A 428 -10.51 44.98 -7.10
N SER A 429 -11.16 45.90 -6.41
CA SER A 429 -11.23 45.93 -4.94
C SER A 429 -12.01 44.78 -4.30
N ILE A 430 -12.89 44.13 -5.05
CA ILE A 430 -13.74 43.04 -4.56
C ILE A 430 -13.25 41.65 -5.01
N SER A 431 -12.07 41.56 -5.61
CA SER A 431 -11.47 40.24 -5.95
C SER A 431 -11.07 39.51 -4.67
N ASP A 432 -11.37 38.24 -4.60
CA ASP A 432 -11.17 37.33 -3.48
C ASP A 432 -10.08 36.25 -3.73
N GLY A 433 -9.30 36.47 -4.82
CA GLY A 433 -8.14 35.64 -5.14
C GLY A 433 -8.52 34.25 -5.68
N PHE A 434 -7.66 33.28 -5.48
CA PHE A 434 -7.79 31.95 -6.06
C PHE A 434 -9.04 31.22 -5.56
N ASP A 435 -9.87 30.76 -6.50
CA ASP A 435 -11.14 30.07 -6.26
C ASP A 435 -10.94 28.56 -6.43
N LEU A 436 -10.80 27.83 -5.33
CA LEU A 436 -10.48 26.41 -5.31
C LEU A 436 -11.75 25.56 -5.39
N ASP A 437 -11.89 24.78 -6.46
CA ASP A 437 -12.99 23.83 -6.68
C ASP A 437 -12.65 22.44 -6.11
N ALA A 438 -11.49 21.87 -6.46
CA ALA A 438 -11.10 20.55 -6.00
C ALA A 438 -9.58 20.35 -5.95
N VAL A 439 -9.14 19.33 -5.20
CA VAL A 439 -7.77 18.83 -5.23
C VAL A 439 -7.81 17.31 -5.44
N GLY A 440 -7.18 16.86 -6.52
CA GLY A 440 -7.13 15.46 -6.92
C GLY A 440 -5.72 14.89 -6.87
N GLY A 441 -5.57 13.66 -6.35
CA GLY A 441 -4.41 12.83 -6.58
C GLY A 441 -4.55 12.20 -7.96
N VAL A 442 -3.60 12.49 -8.83
CA VAL A 442 -3.52 11.95 -10.18
C VAL A 442 -2.37 10.97 -10.21
N TYR A 443 -2.62 9.77 -10.67
CA TYR A 443 -1.57 8.76 -10.80
C TYR A 443 -0.98 8.85 -12.20
N GLY A 444 0.35 9.02 -12.27
CA GLY A 444 1.08 8.95 -13.53
C GLY A 444 0.88 7.59 -14.21
N GLU A 445 1.15 7.53 -15.52
CA GLU A 445 1.10 6.27 -16.26
C GLU A 445 2.07 5.26 -15.64
N CYS A 446 1.55 4.12 -15.22
CA CYS A 446 2.33 2.98 -14.79
C CYS A 446 2.73 2.20 -16.05
N GLU A 447 4.01 2.16 -16.38
CA GLU A 447 4.57 1.20 -17.33
C GLU A 447 4.98 -0.12 -16.64
#